data_02a7d85f1614c89720a754f165464564
#
_entry.id   02a7d85f1614c89720a754f165464564
#
_cell.length_a   1.000
_cell.length_b   1.000
_cell.length_c   1.000
_cell.angle_alpha   90.00
_cell.angle_beta   90.00
_cell.angle_gamma   90.00
#
_symmetry.space_group_name_H-M   'P 1'
#
loop_
_entity.id
_entity.type
_entity.pdbx_description
1 polymer ?
#
loop_
_entity_poly.entity_id
_entity_poly.type
_entity_poly.pdbx_seq_one_letter_code
_entity_poly.pdbx_strand_id
1 'polypeptide(L)'
;MADYSFIAQTLTESLKLRVPPVAVCLSDKPPQGVPGPSKPAAAGCVFWEWGAKGALVTAAKDHGNCAVGMYTHHMPLATAPQQDDLNTCLKVFGDLGYVRPEDIPNIPVLKDEPQYVVYAPLASTPLAPATVLLFANSRQSLAITEAVQQVEPGVPPALGRPACAVIPQSINSGKPALSLGCCGARAYLDVLTDDFALWALPGARLSDYAARIKVLAHANQVLSKFHKLRREDVEVGKSPSVKESLVRLENAGN
;
A
#
# COMPACT_ATOMS: atom_id res chain seq x y z
N MET A 1 -6.55 -17.31 14.98
CA MET A 1 -6.10 -16.87 13.63
C MET A 1 -6.86 -15.59 13.33
N ALA A 2 -6.23 -14.55 12.75
CA ALA A 2 -6.93 -13.31 12.42
C ALA A 2 -8.00 -13.59 11.35
N ASP A 3 -9.16 -12.94 11.49
CA ASP A 3 -10.21 -12.98 10.46
C ASP A 3 -9.90 -11.93 9.37
N TYR A 4 -9.16 -12.34 8.38
CA TYR A 4 -8.76 -11.47 7.28
C TYR A 4 -9.95 -11.01 6.41
N SER A 5 -11.04 -11.78 6.37
CA SER A 5 -12.27 -11.37 5.67
C SER A 5 -12.90 -10.16 6.37
N PHE A 6 -13.07 -10.24 7.69
CA PHE A 6 -13.58 -9.12 8.48
C PHE A 6 -12.67 -7.88 8.42
N ILE A 7 -11.35 -8.08 8.48
CA ILE A 7 -10.37 -6.98 8.38
C ILE A 7 -10.47 -6.32 7.00
N ALA A 8 -10.52 -7.10 5.92
CA ALA A 8 -10.64 -6.60 4.56
C ALA A 8 -11.92 -5.79 4.36
N GLN A 9 -13.05 -6.31 4.86
CA GLN A 9 -14.32 -5.60 4.85
C GLN A 9 -14.23 -4.28 5.61
N THR A 10 -13.69 -4.30 6.84
CA THR A 10 -13.52 -3.11 7.68
C THR A 10 -12.71 -2.04 6.97
N LEU A 11 -11.57 -2.37 6.37
CA LEU A 11 -10.73 -1.43 5.62
C LEU A 11 -11.47 -0.89 4.40
N THR A 12 -12.11 -1.77 3.62
CA THR A 12 -12.80 -1.40 2.38
C THR A 12 -13.96 -0.44 2.65
N GLU A 13 -14.80 -0.73 3.63
CA GLU A 13 -15.97 0.08 3.97
C GLU A 13 -15.57 1.41 4.63
N SER A 14 -14.63 1.37 5.60
CA SER A 14 -14.22 2.57 6.32
C SER A 14 -13.54 3.59 5.41
N LEU A 15 -12.67 3.13 4.53
CA LEU A 15 -11.93 3.98 3.59
C LEU A 15 -12.66 4.17 2.25
N LYS A 16 -13.71 3.39 1.97
CA LYS A 16 -14.37 3.35 0.66
C LYS A 16 -13.37 3.05 -0.46
N LEU A 17 -12.57 2.00 -0.26
CA LEU A 17 -11.54 1.61 -1.22
C LEU A 17 -12.15 1.17 -2.55
N ARG A 18 -11.56 1.62 -3.66
CA ARG A 18 -11.93 1.17 -5.01
C ARG A 18 -11.33 -0.20 -5.33
N VAL A 19 -10.15 -0.47 -4.77
CA VAL A 19 -9.40 -1.70 -4.96
C VAL A 19 -9.39 -2.44 -3.64
N PRO A 20 -9.73 -3.73 -3.61
CA PRO A 20 -9.61 -4.52 -2.39
C PRO A 20 -8.19 -4.48 -1.81
N PRO A 21 -8.01 -4.52 -0.48
CA PRO A 21 -6.70 -4.69 0.13
C PRO A 21 -6.01 -5.95 -0.40
N VAL A 22 -4.73 -5.82 -0.78
CA VAL A 22 -3.95 -6.91 -1.37
C VAL A 22 -2.99 -7.47 -0.34
N ALA A 23 -3.19 -8.73 0.03
CA ALA A 23 -2.25 -9.48 0.86
C ALA A 23 -0.98 -9.80 0.05
N VAL A 24 0.19 -9.57 0.64
CA VAL A 24 1.49 -10.01 0.14
C VAL A 24 2.06 -11.01 1.13
N CYS A 25 2.22 -12.26 0.70
CA CYS A 25 2.72 -13.33 1.56
C CYS A 25 4.01 -13.90 0.97
N LEU A 26 4.94 -14.26 1.83
CA LEU A 26 6.19 -14.91 1.45
C LEU A 26 6.07 -16.41 1.71
N SER A 27 6.64 -17.23 0.85
CA SER A 27 6.57 -18.69 0.99
C SER A 27 7.77 -19.38 0.33
N ASP A 28 8.20 -20.50 0.94
CA ASP A 28 9.23 -21.39 0.37
C ASP A 28 8.63 -22.42 -0.59
N LYS A 29 7.30 -22.55 -0.61
CA LYS A 29 6.58 -23.50 -1.48
C LYS A 29 5.34 -22.83 -2.07
N PRO A 30 4.97 -23.15 -3.32
CA PRO A 30 3.74 -22.63 -3.90
C PRO A 30 2.54 -23.17 -3.11
N PRO A 31 1.61 -22.30 -2.65
CA PRO A 31 0.41 -22.77 -1.98
C PRO A 31 -0.43 -23.64 -2.91
N GLN A 32 -1.01 -24.71 -2.34
CA GLN A 32 -1.84 -25.62 -3.11
C GLN A 32 -3.05 -24.90 -3.72
N GLY A 33 -3.29 -25.10 -5.01
CA GLY A 33 -4.44 -24.53 -5.71
C GLY A 33 -4.30 -23.05 -6.09
N VAL A 34 -3.19 -22.39 -5.77
CA VAL A 34 -2.92 -21.01 -6.20
C VAL A 34 -2.18 -21.03 -7.54
N PRO A 35 -2.77 -20.46 -8.61
CA PRO A 35 -2.13 -20.46 -9.93
C PRO A 35 -0.97 -19.49 -10.00
N GLY A 36 -0.04 -19.74 -10.92
CA GLY A 36 0.91 -18.73 -11.39
C GLY A 36 0.26 -17.71 -12.33
N PRO A 37 1.01 -16.67 -12.76
CA PRO A 37 0.53 -15.72 -13.75
C PRO A 37 0.17 -16.42 -15.07
N SER A 38 -1.00 -16.08 -15.65
CA SER A 38 -1.49 -16.65 -16.93
C SER A 38 -0.80 -16.05 -18.16
N LYS A 39 -0.08 -14.94 -18.00
CA LYS A 39 0.65 -14.22 -19.05
C LYS A 39 1.83 -13.48 -18.46
N PRO A 40 2.85 -13.10 -19.26
CA PRO A 40 3.93 -12.24 -18.82
C PRO A 40 3.42 -10.91 -18.29
N ALA A 41 4.02 -10.42 -17.19
CA ALA A 41 3.76 -9.10 -16.64
C ALA A 41 4.79 -8.10 -17.19
N ALA A 42 4.36 -6.88 -17.52
CA ALA A 42 5.27 -5.81 -17.95
C ALA A 42 6.20 -5.34 -16.82
N ALA A 43 5.76 -5.48 -15.57
CA ALA A 43 6.54 -5.18 -14.37
C ALA A 43 5.97 -5.96 -13.19
N GLY A 44 6.79 -6.19 -12.14
CA GLY A 44 6.37 -6.92 -10.94
C GLY A 44 5.21 -6.27 -10.18
N CYS A 45 5.06 -4.95 -10.25
CA CYS A 45 3.94 -4.25 -9.63
C CYS A 45 2.57 -4.61 -10.24
N VAL A 46 2.51 -5.11 -11.47
CA VAL A 46 1.27 -5.59 -12.11
C VAL A 46 0.64 -6.74 -11.32
N PHE A 47 1.45 -7.53 -10.62
CA PHE A 47 0.94 -8.61 -9.76
C PHE A 47 0.09 -8.10 -8.60
N TRP A 48 0.24 -6.86 -8.17
CA TRP A 48 -0.60 -6.27 -7.13
C TRP A 48 -2.03 -6.08 -7.62
N GLU A 49 -2.19 -5.58 -8.87
CA GLU A 49 -3.50 -5.42 -9.49
C GLU A 49 -4.16 -6.77 -9.79
N TRP A 50 -3.39 -7.75 -10.24
CA TRP A 50 -3.90 -9.10 -10.47
C TRP A 50 -4.27 -9.77 -9.15
N GLY A 51 -3.44 -9.59 -8.11
CA GLY A 51 -3.70 -10.06 -6.74
C GLY A 51 -4.95 -9.47 -6.11
N ALA A 52 -5.34 -8.25 -6.50
CA ALA A 52 -6.61 -7.66 -6.07
C ALA A 52 -7.84 -8.38 -6.67
N LYS A 53 -7.67 -9.05 -7.82
CA LYS A 53 -8.74 -9.74 -8.55
C LYS A 53 -8.82 -11.25 -8.22
N GLY A 54 -7.72 -11.84 -7.76
CA GLY A 54 -7.63 -13.25 -7.40
C GLY A 54 -6.24 -13.64 -6.90
N ALA A 55 -6.15 -14.72 -6.14
CA ALA A 55 -4.87 -15.19 -5.64
C ALA A 55 -3.96 -15.67 -6.78
N LEU A 56 -2.70 -15.28 -6.76
CA LEU A 56 -1.65 -15.78 -7.64
C LEU A 56 -0.34 -15.94 -6.88
N VAL A 57 0.49 -16.88 -7.32
CA VAL A 57 1.84 -17.12 -6.81
C VAL A 57 2.86 -16.79 -7.89
N THR A 58 3.90 -16.02 -7.53
CA THR A 58 5.00 -15.64 -8.42
C THR A 58 6.32 -16.14 -7.90
N ALA A 59 7.25 -16.40 -8.82
CA ALA A 59 8.65 -16.74 -8.56
C ALA A 59 9.56 -15.82 -9.40
N ALA A 60 10.87 -15.95 -9.25
CA ALA A 60 11.86 -15.15 -9.99
C ALA A 60 11.62 -15.15 -11.52
N LYS A 61 11.25 -16.29 -12.10
CA LYS A 61 10.98 -16.44 -13.54
C LYS A 61 9.81 -15.54 -14.03
N ASP A 62 8.86 -15.23 -13.15
CA ASP A 62 7.67 -14.45 -13.49
C ASP A 62 7.94 -12.94 -13.49
N HIS A 63 9.07 -12.53 -12.91
CA HIS A 63 9.56 -11.15 -12.89
C HIS A 63 10.53 -10.82 -14.05
N GLY A 64 10.57 -11.63 -15.10
CA GLY A 64 11.53 -11.50 -16.19
C GLY A 64 11.62 -10.13 -16.86
N ASN A 65 10.56 -9.32 -16.82
CA ASN A 65 10.53 -7.96 -17.33
C ASN A 65 10.72 -6.88 -16.24
N CYS A 66 11.10 -7.25 -15.02
CA CYS A 66 11.22 -6.32 -13.90
C CYS A 66 12.39 -6.64 -12.97
N ALA A 67 13.60 -6.36 -13.45
CA ALA A 67 14.83 -6.57 -12.67
C ALA A 67 14.82 -5.81 -11.34
N VAL A 68 14.25 -4.58 -11.30
CA VAL A 68 14.10 -3.81 -10.07
C VAL A 68 13.15 -4.49 -9.07
N GLY A 69 12.07 -5.11 -9.55
CA GLY A 69 11.16 -5.90 -8.71
C GLY A 69 11.85 -7.14 -8.14
N MET A 70 12.62 -7.86 -8.94
CA MET A 70 13.43 -8.98 -8.47
C MET A 70 14.42 -8.55 -7.39
N TYR A 71 15.14 -7.45 -7.63
CA TYR A 71 16.09 -6.89 -6.67
C TYR A 71 15.44 -6.57 -5.33
N THR A 72 14.35 -5.80 -5.32
CA THR A 72 13.66 -5.40 -4.07
C THR A 72 13.05 -6.57 -3.32
N HIS A 73 12.62 -7.64 -4.03
CA HIS A 73 12.06 -8.84 -3.42
C HIS A 73 13.14 -9.89 -3.06
N HIS A 74 14.43 -9.55 -3.21
CA HIS A 74 15.57 -10.44 -2.95
C HIS A 74 15.44 -11.76 -3.71
N MET A 75 14.90 -11.71 -4.92
CA MET A 75 14.80 -12.88 -5.78
C MET A 75 16.12 -13.08 -6.52
N PRO A 76 16.58 -14.32 -6.71
CA PRO A 76 17.79 -14.58 -7.48
C PRO A 76 17.60 -14.08 -8.90
N LEU A 77 18.51 -13.23 -9.37
CA LEU A 77 18.62 -12.86 -10.77
C LEU A 77 19.12 -14.08 -11.53
N ALA A 78 18.20 -14.85 -12.07
CA ALA A 78 18.44 -16.21 -12.52
C ALA A 78 19.28 -16.30 -13.80
N THR A 79 19.45 -15.18 -14.54
CA THR A 79 20.15 -15.18 -15.81
C THR A 79 21.04 -13.95 -15.97
N ALA A 80 22.15 -14.09 -16.74
CA ALA A 80 22.99 -12.95 -17.10
C ALA A 80 22.21 -11.79 -17.76
N PRO A 81 21.24 -12.05 -18.67
CA PRO A 81 20.40 -10.97 -19.20
C PRO A 81 19.64 -10.17 -18.16
N GLN A 82 19.11 -10.80 -17.10
CA GLN A 82 18.39 -10.08 -16.05
C GLN A 82 19.31 -9.18 -15.22
N GLN A 83 20.54 -9.62 -14.96
CA GLN A 83 21.53 -8.78 -14.31
C GLN A 83 21.92 -7.59 -15.20
N ASP A 84 22.04 -7.82 -16.48
CA ASP A 84 22.37 -6.78 -17.48
C ASP A 84 21.24 -5.75 -17.60
N ASP A 85 20.00 -6.21 -17.61
CA ASP A 85 18.81 -5.35 -17.57
C ASP A 85 18.77 -4.48 -16.31
N LEU A 86 19.09 -5.03 -15.14
CA LEU A 86 19.15 -4.25 -13.91
C LEU A 86 20.22 -3.15 -13.99
N ASN A 87 21.42 -3.52 -14.43
CA ASN A 87 22.54 -2.61 -14.59
C ASN A 87 22.21 -1.50 -15.59
N THR A 88 21.56 -1.86 -16.71
CA THR A 88 21.13 -0.93 -17.75
C THR A 88 20.06 0.03 -17.21
N CYS A 89 19.06 -0.47 -16.50
CA CYS A 89 18.04 0.39 -15.86
C CYS A 89 18.67 1.36 -14.86
N LEU A 90 19.56 0.90 -14.01
CA LEU A 90 20.24 1.75 -13.03
C LEU A 90 21.09 2.82 -13.70
N LYS A 91 21.82 2.44 -14.77
CA LYS A 91 22.59 3.41 -15.56
C LYS A 91 21.71 4.49 -16.20
N VAL A 92 20.64 4.10 -16.88
CA VAL A 92 19.71 5.04 -17.51
C VAL A 92 19.08 5.97 -16.47
N PHE A 93 18.66 5.45 -15.32
CA PHE A 93 18.09 6.26 -14.25
C PHE A 93 19.12 7.21 -13.62
N GLY A 94 20.39 6.80 -13.55
CA GLY A 94 21.50 7.63 -13.11
C GLY A 94 21.80 8.75 -14.12
N ASP A 95 21.92 8.42 -15.40
CA ASP A 95 22.18 9.38 -16.48
C ASP A 95 21.07 10.45 -16.57
N LEU A 96 19.82 10.09 -16.27
CA LEU A 96 18.68 11.02 -16.17
C LEU A 96 18.62 11.80 -14.85
N GLY A 97 19.52 11.54 -13.90
CA GLY A 97 19.47 12.13 -12.55
C GLY A 97 18.29 11.67 -11.70
N TYR A 98 17.59 10.59 -12.12
CA TYR A 98 16.45 10.05 -11.38
C TYR A 98 16.86 9.24 -10.14
N VAL A 99 17.97 8.52 -10.21
CA VAL A 99 18.59 7.79 -9.10
C VAL A 99 20.07 8.14 -9.06
N ARG A 100 20.57 8.58 -7.90
CA ARG A 100 22.01 8.81 -7.75
C ARG A 100 22.69 7.48 -7.41
N PRO A 101 23.90 7.19 -7.91
CA PRO A 101 24.61 5.96 -7.61
C PRO A 101 24.74 5.67 -6.12
N GLU A 102 24.96 6.70 -5.29
CA GLU A 102 25.08 6.59 -3.83
C GLU A 102 23.75 6.24 -3.14
N ASP A 103 22.61 6.40 -3.80
CA ASP A 103 21.30 6.04 -3.26
C ASP A 103 20.94 4.56 -3.52
N ILE A 104 21.60 3.90 -4.48
CA ILE A 104 21.30 2.50 -4.85
C ILE A 104 21.44 1.53 -3.65
N PRO A 105 22.50 1.60 -2.84
CA PRO A 105 22.64 0.72 -1.67
C PRO A 105 21.56 0.93 -0.59
N ASN A 106 20.85 2.06 -0.65
CA ASN A 106 19.78 2.39 0.29
C ASN A 106 18.40 1.96 -0.21
N ILE A 107 18.29 1.39 -1.43
CA ILE A 107 17.04 0.83 -1.92
C ILE A 107 16.69 -0.39 -1.06
N PRO A 108 15.54 -0.41 -0.40
CA PRO A 108 15.14 -1.52 0.46
C PRO A 108 15.03 -2.83 -0.32
N VAL A 109 15.60 -3.87 0.26
CA VAL A 109 15.55 -5.25 -0.25
C VAL A 109 15.02 -6.12 0.88
N LEU A 110 14.22 -7.14 0.59
CA LEU A 110 13.81 -8.13 1.58
C LEU A 110 15.04 -8.75 2.24
N LYS A 111 15.00 -8.95 3.55
CA LYS A 111 16.09 -9.63 4.29
C LYS A 111 16.14 -11.12 3.96
N ASP A 112 14.96 -11.73 3.86
CA ASP A 112 14.81 -13.12 3.48
C ASP A 112 14.74 -13.25 1.96
N GLU A 113 15.18 -14.40 1.43
CA GLU A 113 15.13 -14.76 0.01
C GLU A 113 13.93 -15.69 -0.26
N PRO A 114 12.71 -15.14 -0.46
CA PRO A 114 11.55 -15.98 -0.66
C PRO A 114 11.63 -16.70 -2.01
N GLN A 115 11.31 -17.99 -2.02
CA GLN A 115 11.18 -18.74 -3.26
C GLN A 115 9.95 -18.29 -4.06
N TYR A 116 8.90 -17.90 -3.34
CA TYR A 116 7.60 -17.49 -3.90
C TYR A 116 7.04 -16.27 -3.16
N VAL A 117 6.40 -15.40 -3.91
CA VAL A 117 5.57 -14.32 -3.37
C VAL A 117 4.13 -14.56 -3.82
N VAL A 118 3.21 -14.54 -2.88
CA VAL A 118 1.78 -14.72 -3.12
C VAL A 118 1.08 -13.38 -2.98
N TYR A 119 0.32 -13.01 -4.00
CA TYR A 119 -0.57 -11.85 -3.99
C TYR A 119 -2.01 -12.33 -4.02
N ALA A 120 -2.86 -11.82 -3.15
CA ALA A 120 -4.27 -12.23 -3.09
C ALA A 120 -5.16 -11.10 -2.55
N PRO A 121 -6.47 -11.10 -2.84
CA PRO A 121 -7.38 -10.27 -2.08
C PRO A 121 -7.27 -10.64 -0.59
N LEU A 122 -7.13 -9.67 0.29
CA LEU A 122 -6.97 -9.94 1.72
C LEU A 122 -8.07 -10.83 2.29
N ALA A 123 -9.32 -10.64 1.82
CA ALA A 123 -10.49 -11.40 2.29
C ALA A 123 -10.39 -12.91 2.04
N SER A 124 -9.63 -13.34 1.03
CA SER A 124 -9.48 -14.73 0.62
C SER A 124 -8.01 -15.16 0.51
N THR A 125 -7.13 -14.51 1.28
CA THR A 125 -5.71 -14.85 1.26
C THR A 125 -5.47 -16.29 1.72
N PRO A 126 -4.69 -17.09 0.96
CA PRO A 126 -4.40 -18.47 1.33
C PRO A 126 -3.38 -18.60 2.46
N LEU A 127 -2.62 -17.53 2.75
CA LEU A 127 -1.56 -17.48 3.75
C LEU A 127 -1.71 -16.22 4.61
N ALA A 128 -1.09 -16.23 5.80
CA ALA A 128 -0.97 -15.03 6.61
C ALA A 128 -0.11 -13.98 5.86
N PRO A 129 -0.61 -12.74 5.69
CA PRO A 129 0.12 -11.72 4.97
C PRO A 129 1.33 -11.22 5.78
N ALA A 130 2.48 -11.11 5.13
CA ALA A 130 3.63 -10.41 5.67
C ALA A 130 3.40 -8.89 5.67
N THR A 131 2.76 -8.38 4.61
CA THR A 131 2.27 -7.01 4.51
C THR A 131 1.00 -6.94 3.67
N VAL A 132 0.23 -5.86 3.81
CA VAL A 132 -0.99 -5.62 3.03
C VAL A 132 -0.90 -4.30 2.31
N LEU A 133 -1.14 -4.32 1.00
CA LEU A 133 -1.13 -3.14 0.15
C LEU A 133 -2.53 -2.51 0.08
N LEU A 134 -2.56 -1.18 0.21
CA LEU A 134 -3.76 -0.37 0.03
C LEU A 134 -3.49 0.70 -1.03
N PHE A 135 -4.35 0.80 -2.02
CA PHE A 135 -4.35 1.91 -2.97
C PHE A 135 -5.31 2.97 -2.45
N ALA A 136 -4.78 4.11 -2.02
CA ALA A 136 -5.52 5.12 -1.28
C ALA A 136 -5.29 6.52 -1.83
N ASN A 137 -6.38 7.27 -2.05
CA ASN A 137 -6.28 8.69 -2.37
C ASN A 137 -5.92 9.54 -1.14
N SER A 138 -5.74 10.84 -1.32
CA SER A 138 -5.34 11.75 -0.25
C SER A 138 -6.28 11.74 0.96
N ARG A 139 -7.61 11.67 0.73
CA ARG A 139 -8.60 11.61 1.83
C ARG A 139 -8.52 10.30 2.61
N GLN A 140 -8.33 9.19 1.91
CA GLN A 140 -8.17 7.87 2.52
C GLN A 140 -6.83 7.80 3.27
N SER A 141 -5.77 8.35 2.66
CA SER A 141 -4.44 8.42 3.27
C SER A 141 -4.42 9.25 4.56
N LEU A 142 -5.26 10.29 4.68
CA LEU A 142 -5.42 11.04 5.94
C LEU A 142 -5.79 10.10 7.09
N ALA A 143 -6.88 9.31 6.93
CA ALA A 143 -7.32 8.39 7.97
C ALA A 143 -6.29 7.28 8.26
N ILE A 144 -5.57 6.81 7.24
CA ILE A 144 -4.49 5.83 7.41
C ILE A 144 -3.33 6.46 8.20
N THR A 145 -2.90 7.68 7.87
CA THR A 145 -1.80 8.37 8.54
C THR A 145 -2.13 8.61 10.02
N GLU A 146 -3.34 9.08 10.32
CA GLU A 146 -3.79 9.30 11.71
C GLU A 146 -3.84 7.98 12.49
N ALA A 147 -4.29 6.88 11.86
CA ALA A 147 -4.30 5.56 12.48
C ALA A 147 -2.87 5.07 12.77
N VAL A 148 -1.95 5.25 11.81
CA VAL A 148 -0.53 4.90 11.97
C VAL A 148 0.07 5.65 13.16
N GLN A 149 -0.15 6.96 13.27
CA GLN A 149 0.37 7.77 14.38
C GLN A 149 -0.21 7.35 15.73
N GLN A 150 -1.46 6.87 15.78
CA GLN A 150 -2.06 6.40 17.03
C GLN A 150 -1.61 4.99 17.42
N VAL A 151 -1.34 4.12 16.43
CA VAL A 151 -0.82 2.76 16.66
C VAL A 151 0.68 2.79 16.97
N GLU A 152 1.42 3.70 16.33
CA GLU A 152 2.87 3.87 16.49
C GLU A 152 3.24 5.36 16.66
N PRO A 153 3.03 5.93 17.86
CA PRO A 153 3.28 7.34 18.09
C PRO A 153 4.73 7.74 17.79
N GLY A 154 4.89 8.86 17.08
CA GLY A 154 6.22 9.43 16.77
C GLY A 154 6.99 8.72 15.66
N VAL A 155 6.41 7.71 15.01
CA VAL A 155 7.06 6.99 13.90
C VAL A 155 6.36 7.34 12.59
N PRO A 156 6.99 8.13 11.70
CA PRO A 156 6.43 8.36 10.38
C PRO A 156 6.53 7.11 9.52
N PRO A 157 5.62 6.91 8.54
CA PRO A 157 5.76 5.83 7.57
C PRO A 157 7.01 6.05 6.73
N ALA A 158 7.72 4.97 6.41
CA ALA A 158 8.85 5.04 5.50
C ALA A 158 8.38 5.38 4.07
N LEU A 159 9.16 6.18 3.34
CA LEU A 159 8.88 6.49 1.94
C LEU A 159 9.53 5.46 1.02
N GLY A 160 8.71 4.73 0.24
CA GLY A 160 9.15 3.72 -0.71
C GLY A 160 9.50 4.31 -2.08
N ARG A 161 10.76 4.13 -2.48
CA ARG A 161 11.23 4.44 -3.82
C ARG A 161 12.29 3.41 -4.24
N PRO A 162 12.06 2.63 -5.32
CA PRO A 162 10.87 2.59 -6.20
C PRO A 162 9.59 2.18 -5.46
N ALA A 163 8.43 2.21 -6.13
CA ALA A 163 7.14 1.91 -5.48
C ALA A 163 7.13 0.53 -4.80
N CYS A 164 7.76 -0.48 -5.40
CA CYS A 164 7.87 -1.84 -4.84
C CYS A 164 8.68 -1.89 -3.53
N ALA A 165 9.49 -0.89 -3.22
CA ALA A 165 10.27 -0.83 -1.98
C ALA A 165 9.40 -0.73 -0.71
N VAL A 166 8.11 -0.37 -0.80
CA VAL A 166 7.20 -0.38 0.36
C VAL A 166 7.04 -1.79 0.95
N ILE A 167 7.14 -2.82 0.11
CA ILE A 167 7.02 -4.22 0.54
C ILE A 167 8.17 -4.60 1.47
N PRO A 168 9.46 -4.56 1.03
CA PRO A 168 10.57 -4.85 1.92
C PRO A 168 10.67 -3.88 3.10
N GLN A 169 10.34 -2.60 2.92
CA GLN A 169 10.32 -1.65 4.05
C GLN A 169 9.34 -2.08 5.13
N SER A 170 8.10 -2.40 4.75
CA SER A 170 7.07 -2.82 5.69
C SER A 170 7.42 -4.15 6.36
N ILE A 171 7.86 -5.14 5.60
CA ILE A 171 8.18 -6.48 6.11
C ILE A 171 9.40 -6.44 7.03
N ASN A 172 10.51 -5.82 6.58
CA ASN A 172 11.77 -5.81 7.32
C ASN A 172 11.72 -4.99 8.61
N SER A 173 10.91 -3.94 8.64
CA SER A 173 10.80 -3.04 9.81
C SER A 173 9.62 -3.38 10.73
N GLY A 174 8.63 -4.14 10.24
CA GLY A 174 7.36 -4.32 10.94
C GLY A 174 6.54 -3.02 11.04
N LYS A 175 6.84 -2.00 10.23
CA LYS A 175 6.21 -0.67 10.28
C LYS A 175 5.54 -0.32 8.94
N PRO A 176 4.56 0.60 8.94
CA PRO A 176 3.94 1.07 7.70
C PRO A 176 4.95 1.74 6.76
N ALA A 177 4.73 1.54 5.46
CA ALA A 177 5.46 2.24 4.42
C ALA A 177 4.47 2.86 3.41
N LEU A 178 4.90 3.95 2.78
CA LEU A 178 4.11 4.72 1.81
C LEU A 178 4.95 4.97 0.56
N SER A 179 4.36 4.84 -0.61
CA SER A 179 4.91 5.34 -1.86
C SER A 179 3.88 6.18 -2.61
N LEU A 180 4.32 7.31 -3.12
CA LEU A 180 3.52 8.10 -4.06
C LEU A 180 3.52 7.51 -5.49
N GLY A 181 4.07 6.30 -5.65
CA GLY A 181 4.28 5.65 -6.91
C GLY A 181 5.67 5.93 -7.49
N CYS A 182 5.92 5.39 -8.66
CA CYS A 182 7.07 5.73 -9.50
C CYS A 182 6.61 5.74 -10.95
N CYS A 183 7.44 6.24 -11.86
CA CYS A 183 7.08 6.34 -13.29
C CYS A 183 6.58 5.01 -13.86
N GLY A 184 7.27 3.90 -13.59
CA GLY A 184 6.85 2.57 -14.06
C GLY A 184 5.54 2.11 -13.42
N ALA A 185 5.40 2.20 -12.09
CA ALA A 185 4.16 1.77 -11.43
C ALA A 185 2.94 2.56 -11.94
N ARG A 186 3.06 3.87 -12.14
CA ARG A 186 1.98 4.69 -12.69
C ARG A 186 1.69 4.40 -14.16
N ALA A 187 2.70 3.99 -14.93
CA ALA A 187 2.52 3.62 -16.33
C ALA A 187 1.88 2.23 -16.53
N TYR A 188 2.06 1.30 -15.57
CA TYR A 188 1.64 -0.08 -15.71
C TYR A 188 0.39 -0.45 -14.90
N LEU A 189 -0.01 0.39 -13.92
CA LEU A 189 -1.13 0.11 -13.02
C LEU A 189 -2.28 1.07 -13.27
N ASP A 190 -3.41 0.55 -13.72
CA ASP A 190 -4.65 1.33 -13.85
C ASP A 190 -5.20 1.79 -12.49
N VAL A 191 -4.85 1.07 -11.43
CA VAL A 191 -5.31 1.33 -10.05
C VAL A 191 -4.49 2.39 -9.31
N LEU A 192 -3.32 2.77 -9.81
CA LEU A 192 -2.44 3.78 -9.21
C LEU A 192 -2.46 5.08 -10.03
N THR A 193 -3.62 5.73 -10.07
CA THR A 193 -3.80 7.03 -10.72
C THR A 193 -3.08 8.16 -9.96
N ASP A 194 -2.99 9.35 -10.54
CA ASP A 194 -2.19 10.47 -10.01
C ASP A 194 -2.62 10.92 -8.61
N ASP A 195 -3.88 10.71 -8.25
CA ASP A 195 -4.45 11.04 -6.94
C ASP A 195 -4.32 9.92 -5.90
N PHE A 196 -3.74 8.76 -6.28
CA PHE A 196 -3.56 7.61 -5.38
C PHE A 196 -2.11 7.46 -4.94
N ALA A 197 -1.95 6.97 -3.72
CA ALA A 197 -0.72 6.50 -3.13
C ALA A 197 -0.83 5.00 -2.80
N LEU A 198 0.30 4.33 -2.71
CA LEU A 198 0.41 2.94 -2.30
C LEU A 198 0.88 2.87 -0.85
N TRP A 199 0.07 2.31 0.03
CA TRP A 199 0.41 2.00 1.41
C TRP A 199 0.74 0.53 1.57
N ALA A 200 1.70 0.22 2.43
CA ALA A 200 2.00 -1.13 2.90
C ALA A 200 1.86 -1.15 4.42
N LEU A 201 0.93 -1.95 4.93
CA LEU A 201 0.69 -2.12 6.37
C LEU A 201 1.19 -3.49 6.82
N PRO A 202 1.99 -3.59 7.90
CA PRO A 202 2.50 -4.86 8.40
C PRO A 202 1.38 -5.84 8.75
N GLY A 203 1.47 -7.07 8.26
CA GLY A 203 0.46 -8.10 8.49
C GLY A 203 0.25 -8.44 9.96
N ALA A 204 1.32 -8.46 10.74
CA ALA A 204 1.28 -8.78 12.17
C ALA A 204 0.45 -7.78 13.01
N ARG A 205 0.31 -6.53 12.56
CA ARG A 205 -0.44 -5.46 13.25
C ARG A 205 -1.67 -4.97 12.52
N LEU A 206 -2.07 -5.70 11.48
CA LEU A 206 -3.15 -5.28 10.59
C LEU A 206 -4.48 -5.06 11.30
N SER A 207 -4.79 -5.87 12.31
CA SER A 207 -6.00 -5.73 13.14
C SER A 207 -6.04 -4.37 13.85
N ASP A 208 -4.89 -3.94 14.40
CA ASP A 208 -4.77 -2.69 15.14
C ASP A 208 -5.02 -1.50 14.20
N TYR A 209 -4.37 -1.51 13.04
CA TYR A 209 -4.58 -0.48 12.03
C TYR A 209 -6.02 -0.44 11.54
N ALA A 210 -6.63 -1.58 11.22
CA ALA A 210 -8.00 -1.65 10.75
C ALA A 210 -9.00 -1.09 11.78
N ALA A 211 -8.84 -1.44 13.06
CA ALA A 211 -9.67 -0.93 14.13
C ALA A 211 -9.54 0.60 14.28
N ARG A 212 -8.33 1.15 14.22
CA ARG A 212 -8.10 2.59 14.32
C ARG A 212 -8.58 3.34 13.09
N ILE A 213 -8.34 2.82 11.89
CA ILE A 213 -8.85 3.38 10.63
C ILE A 213 -10.37 3.50 10.67
N LYS A 214 -11.08 2.48 11.15
CA LYS A 214 -12.55 2.52 11.28
C LYS A 214 -13.01 3.69 12.14
N VAL A 215 -12.40 3.88 13.30
CA VAL A 215 -12.73 4.98 14.22
C VAL A 215 -12.43 6.33 13.59
N LEU A 216 -11.25 6.49 13.00
CA LEU A 216 -10.79 7.76 12.46
C LEU A 216 -11.48 8.15 11.15
N ALA A 217 -11.81 7.19 10.30
CA ALA A 217 -12.60 7.43 9.10
C ALA A 217 -14.00 7.99 9.47
N HIS A 218 -14.64 7.44 10.52
CA HIS A 218 -15.89 7.96 11.05
C HIS A 218 -15.70 9.36 11.66
N ALA A 219 -14.71 9.56 12.53
CA ALA A 219 -14.43 10.85 13.14
C ALA A 219 -14.18 11.93 12.09
N ASN A 220 -13.41 11.63 11.04
CA ASN A 220 -13.15 12.55 9.93
C ASN A 220 -14.43 12.96 9.17
N GLN A 221 -15.40 12.04 9.03
CA GLN A 221 -16.68 12.36 8.41
C GLN A 221 -17.47 13.36 9.27
N VAL A 222 -17.55 13.11 10.58
CA VAL A 222 -18.24 13.98 11.53
C VAL A 222 -17.58 15.35 11.60
N LEU A 223 -16.26 15.41 11.75
CA LEU A 223 -15.51 16.67 11.80
C LEU A 223 -15.59 17.45 10.49
N SER A 224 -15.59 16.77 9.34
CA SER A 224 -15.79 17.42 8.05
C SER A 224 -17.17 18.11 7.98
N LYS A 225 -18.23 17.45 8.49
CA LYS A 225 -19.56 18.03 8.55
C LYS A 225 -19.59 19.25 9.49
N PHE A 226 -18.99 19.12 10.68
CA PHE A 226 -18.83 20.22 11.63
C PHE A 226 -18.18 21.46 10.99
N HIS A 227 -17.03 21.28 10.33
CA HIS A 227 -16.32 22.40 9.70
C HIS A 227 -17.09 23.02 8.55
N LYS A 228 -17.83 22.24 7.77
CA LYS A 228 -18.69 22.77 6.70
C LYS A 228 -19.80 23.66 7.27
N LEU A 229 -20.52 23.19 8.29
CA LEU A 229 -21.58 23.95 8.93
C LEU A 229 -21.06 25.25 9.56
N ARG A 230 -19.89 25.18 10.21
CA ARG A 230 -19.24 26.36 10.78
C ARG A 230 -18.80 27.35 9.68
N ARG A 231 -18.29 26.88 8.55
CA ARG A 231 -17.93 27.74 7.42
C ARG A 231 -19.15 28.50 6.87
N GLU A 232 -20.26 27.78 6.68
CA GLU A 232 -21.51 28.39 6.23
C GLU A 232 -21.98 29.53 7.16
N ASP A 233 -21.89 29.34 8.49
CA ASP A 233 -22.23 30.39 9.46
C ASP A 233 -21.32 31.63 9.35
N VAL A 234 -19.99 31.39 9.18
CA VAL A 234 -19.03 32.49 9.05
C VAL A 234 -19.21 33.23 7.72
N GLU A 235 -19.51 32.55 6.62
CA GLU A 235 -19.76 33.16 5.31
C GLU A 235 -20.97 34.08 5.28
N VAL A 236 -21.95 33.85 6.18
CA VAL A 236 -23.11 34.73 6.34
C VAL A 236 -22.95 35.76 7.50
N GLY A 237 -21.70 35.99 7.94
CA GLY A 237 -21.37 37.01 8.93
C GLY A 237 -21.58 36.61 10.38
N LYS A 238 -21.88 35.36 10.69
CA LYS A 238 -21.95 34.84 12.06
C LYS A 238 -20.56 34.52 12.60
N SER A 239 -20.42 34.52 13.92
CA SER A 239 -19.19 34.09 14.62
C SER A 239 -19.53 33.07 15.71
N PRO A 240 -20.01 31.87 15.34
CA PRO A 240 -20.45 30.90 16.31
C PRO A 240 -19.28 30.36 17.15
N SER A 241 -19.52 30.18 18.44
CA SER A 241 -18.62 29.43 19.31
C SER A 241 -18.53 27.96 18.86
N VAL A 242 -17.53 27.24 19.35
CA VAL A 242 -17.41 25.79 19.11
C VAL A 242 -18.66 25.06 19.62
N LYS A 243 -19.17 25.46 20.81
CA LYS A 243 -20.36 24.85 21.42
C LYS A 243 -21.61 25.02 20.54
N GLU A 244 -21.87 26.23 20.04
CA GLU A 244 -22.99 26.48 19.13
C GLU A 244 -22.88 25.68 17.82
N SER A 245 -21.64 25.57 17.27
CA SER A 245 -21.42 24.77 16.09
C SER A 245 -21.62 23.25 16.33
N LEU A 246 -21.34 22.76 17.54
CA LEU A 246 -21.63 21.37 17.91
C LEU A 246 -23.12 21.12 18.04
N VAL A 247 -23.87 22.02 18.69
CA VAL A 247 -25.34 21.93 18.76
C VAL A 247 -25.96 21.94 17.36
N ARG A 248 -25.46 22.78 16.45
CA ARG A 248 -25.90 22.79 15.04
C ARG A 248 -25.61 21.46 14.36
N LEU A 249 -24.46 20.85 14.62
CA LEU A 249 -24.09 19.53 14.05
C LEU A 249 -25.06 18.43 14.52
N GLU A 250 -25.40 18.43 15.83
CA GLU A 250 -26.33 17.46 16.42
C GLU A 250 -27.71 17.58 15.78
N ASN A 251 -28.23 18.84 15.65
CA ASN A 251 -29.53 19.11 15.03
C ASN A 251 -29.56 18.78 13.51
N ALA A 252 -28.45 18.83 12.82
CA ALA A 252 -28.35 18.50 11.39
C ALA A 252 -28.13 16.99 11.14
N GLY A 253 -27.99 16.19 12.18
CA GLY A 253 -27.87 14.73 12.13
C GLY A 253 -29.17 13.97 12.31
N ASN A 254 -30.20 14.66 12.76
CA ASN A 254 -31.61 14.21 12.87
C ASN A 254 -32.39 14.69 11.65
#